data_095ea5f8392fded9253cc016554da710
#
_entry.id   095ea5f8392fded9253cc016554da710
#
_cell.length_a   1.000
_cell.length_b   1.000
_cell.length_c   1.000
_cell.angle_alpha   90.00
_cell.angle_beta   90.00
_cell.angle_gamma   90.00
#
_symmetry.space_group_name_H-M   'P 1'
#
loop_
_entity.id
_entity.type
_entity.pdbx_description
1 polymer ?
#
loop_
_entity_poly.entity_id
_entity_poly.type
_entity_poly.pdbx_seq_one_letter_code
_entity_poly.pdbx_strand_id
1 'polypeptide(L)'
;MPYRCHHHARRRMCRYRLRMARRELRWSDRDGGWEVFIPSVAFKNSGSSFFGQKPFRLILPDLLDLYKYLEAYIDKHRGVLLGNAKDPGTLFVKTVKTTSFDAPYDSTKFYEAWRTVIQRYGIYNPYTGRGAIKGLLPHGPHNLRDILATHILKQTGSYEQASYAIQDTPDVVQQHYGRFLPQDKAALAAKILNQVWEAA
;
A
#
# COMPACT_ATOMS: atom_id res chain seq x y z
N MET A 1 6.95 29.23 -10.19
CA MET A 1 7.40 28.42 -9.04
C MET A 1 6.22 27.83 -8.30
N PRO A 2 5.76 26.60 -8.58
CA PRO A 2 4.80 25.90 -7.72
C PRO A 2 5.18 24.45 -7.38
N TYR A 3 6.45 24.05 -7.44
CA TYR A 3 6.81 22.63 -7.23
C TYR A 3 7.14 22.23 -5.79
N ARG A 4 7.15 23.16 -4.82
CA ARG A 4 7.51 22.85 -3.42
C ARG A 4 6.39 22.21 -2.59
N CYS A 5 5.11 22.36 -2.92
CA CYS A 5 3.99 21.82 -2.11
C CYS A 5 3.79 20.29 -2.24
N HIS A 6 4.09 19.70 -3.39
CA HIS A 6 3.85 18.26 -3.60
C HIS A 6 4.78 17.33 -2.82
N HIS A 7 6.01 17.75 -2.55
CA HIS A 7 7.00 16.90 -1.86
C HIS A 7 6.68 16.73 -0.35
N HIS A 8 6.15 17.76 0.29
CA HIS A 8 5.79 17.70 1.72
C HIS A 8 4.55 16.85 1.99
N ALA A 9 3.58 16.88 1.09
CA ALA A 9 2.36 16.11 1.19
C ALA A 9 2.58 14.60 1.00
N ARG A 10 3.44 14.22 0.04
CA ARG A 10 3.86 12.84 -0.19
C ARG A 10 4.59 12.24 1.03
N ARG A 11 5.43 13.04 1.70
CA ARG A 11 6.15 12.61 2.91
C ARG A 11 5.21 12.33 4.09
N ARG A 12 4.11 13.08 4.26
CA ARG A 12 3.15 12.86 5.37
C ARG A 12 2.39 11.55 5.21
N MET A 13 1.94 11.23 4.02
CA MET A 13 1.18 10.00 3.76
C MET A 13 2.04 8.74 3.91
N CYS A 14 3.29 8.79 3.42
CA CYS A 14 4.25 7.72 3.63
C CYS A 14 4.57 7.54 5.13
N ARG A 15 4.74 8.64 5.87
CA ARG A 15 5.01 8.59 7.32
C ARG A 15 3.87 7.95 8.10
N TYR A 16 2.62 8.19 7.71
CA TYR A 16 1.48 7.60 8.43
C TYR A 16 1.42 6.08 8.24
N ARG A 17 1.55 5.60 7.02
CA ARG A 17 1.55 4.15 6.73
C ARG A 17 2.70 3.40 7.42
N LEU A 18 3.84 4.04 7.56
CA LEU A 18 4.99 3.47 8.29
C LEU A 18 4.77 3.42 9.80
N ARG A 19 3.89 4.28 10.32
CA ARG A 19 3.54 4.38 11.73
C ARG A 19 2.15 3.86 12.03
N MET A 20 1.60 2.99 11.17
CA MET A 20 0.32 2.34 11.44
C MET A 20 0.35 1.78 12.85
N ALA A 21 -0.61 2.21 13.68
CA ALA A 21 -0.70 1.73 15.04
C ALA A 21 -1.10 0.25 15.03
N ARG A 22 -0.57 -0.52 15.99
CA ARG A 22 -0.93 -1.93 16.10
C ARG A 22 -2.44 -2.15 16.24
N ARG A 23 -3.15 -1.22 16.90
CA ARG A 23 -4.60 -1.24 17.08
C ARG A 23 -5.39 -1.03 15.78
N GLU A 24 -4.75 -0.54 14.71
CA GLU A 24 -5.35 -0.34 13.38
C GLU A 24 -5.38 -1.62 12.56
N LEU A 25 -4.72 -2.66 13.04
CA LEU A 25 -4.81 -4.02 12.53
C LEU A 25 -5.49 -4.87 13.59
N ARG A 26 -6.66 -5.44 13.27
CA ARG A 26 -7.47 -6.22 14.20
C ARG A 26 -8.15 -7.39 13.52
N TRP A 27 -8.46 -8.41 14.27
CA TRP A 27 -9.29 -9.50 13.76
C TRP A 27 -10.75 -9.05 13.68
N SER A 28 -11.43 -9.36 12.59
CA SER A 28 -12.86 -9.15 12.40
C SER A 28 -13.58 -10.49 12.47
N ASP A 29 -14.27 -10.76 13.58
CA ASP A 29 -15.05 -11.98 13.73
C ASP A 29 -16.19 -12.05 12.71
N ARG A 30 -16.76 -10.90 12.34
CA ARG A 30 -17.82 -10.80 11.34
C ARG A 30 -17.35 -11.25 9.95
N ASP A 31 -16.15 -10.85 9.56
CA ASP A 31 -15.64 -11.05 8.21
C ASP A 31 -14.64 -12.23 8.15
N GLY A 32 -14.31 -12.83 9.31
CA GLY A 32 -13.41 -13.97 9.43
C GLY A 32 -11.99 -13.69 8.97
N GLY A 33 -11.47 -12.48 9.22
CA GLY A 33 -10.17 -12.08 8.71
C GLY A 33 -9.54 -10.87 9.40
N TRP A 34 -8.27 -10.64 9.10
CA TRP A 34 -7.55 -9.47 9.57
C TRP A 34 -8.01 -8.21 8.85
N GLU A 35 -8.52 -7.24 9.61
CA GLU A 35 -8.98 -5.95 9.13
C GLU A 35 -7.93 -4.86 9.39
N VAL A 36 -7.62 -4.09 8.34
CA VAL A 36 -6.96 -2.80 8.48
C VAL A 36 -8.03 -1.74 8.65
N PHE A 37 -8.03 -1.07 9.80
CA PHE A 37 -8.96 0.00 10.13
C PHE A 37 -8.20 1.29 10.44
N ILE A 38 -8.25 2.24 9.52
CA ILE A 38 -7.52 3.50 9.66
C ILE A 38 -8.53 4.65 9.77
N PRO A 39 -8.50 5.44 10.85
CA PRO A 39 -9.39 6.59 11.01
C PRO A 39 -9.22 7.61 9.88
N SER A 40 -10.31 8.23 9.44
CA SER A 40 -10.29 9.22 8.35
C SER A 40 -9.30 10.36 8.59
N VAL A 41 -9.21 10.86 9.82
CA VAL A 41 -8.30 11.95 10.22
C VAL A 41 -6.82 11.65 9.96
N ALA A 42 -6.49 10.38 9.79
CA ALA A 42 -5.15 9.93 9.47
C ALA A 42 -4.77 10.12 8.01
N PHE A 43 -5.73 10.34 7.13
CA PHE A 43 -5.48 10.56 5.71
C PHE A 43 -5.38 12.04 5.38
N LYS A 44 -4.49 12.35 4.44
CA LYS A 44 -4.33 13.71 3.89
C LYS A 44 -5.65 14.24 3.30
N ASN A 45 -6.43 13.35 2.70
CA ASN A 45 -7.67 13.68 2.00
C ASN A 45 -8.91 13.51 2.89
N SER A 46 -8.75 13.53 4.21
CA SER A 46 -9.85 13.34 5.18
C SER A 46 -10.97 14.37 5.03
N GLY A 47 -10.65 15.58 4.57
CA GLY A 47 -11.63 16.64 4.29
C GLY A 47 -12.30 16.54 2.90
N SER A 48 -11.93 15.57 2.07
CA SER A 48 -12.56 15.38 0.76
C SER A 48 -13.98 14.84 0.91
N SER A 49 -14.93 15.46 0.21
CA SER A 49 -16.31 14.98 0.14
C SER A 49 -16.42 13.57 -0.45
N PHE A 50 -15.50 13.18 -1.32
CA PHE A 50 -15.44 11.85 -1.91
C PHE A 50 -15.33 10.73 -0.89
N PHE A 51 -14.48 10.90 0.14
CA PHE A 51 -14.33 9.90 1.21
C PHE A 51 -15.36 10.06 2.34
N GLY A 52 -16.08 11.18 2.40
CA GLY A 52 -17.15 11.44 3.36
C GLY A 52 -16.73 11.28 4.82
N GLN A 53 -15.47 11.60 5.13
CA GLN A 53 -14.87 11.44 6.47
C GLN A 53 -14.97 10.03 7.06
N LYS A 54 -15.22 9.02 6.22
CA LYS A 54 -15.32 7.62 6.64
C LYS A 54 -13.92 7.03 6.89
N PRO A 55 -13.78 6.14 7.89
CA PRO A 55 -12.54 5.41 8.09
C PRO A 55 -12.27 4.48 6.90
N PHE A 56 -11.00 4.26 6.61
CA PHE A 56 -10.59 3.23 5.67
C PHE A 56 -10.71 1.87 6.34
N ARG A 57 -11.38 0.93 5.67
CA ARG A 57 -11.52 -0.45 6.11
C ARG A 57 -11.14 -1.37 4.97
N LEU A 58 -10.30 -2.34 5.26
CA LEU A 58 -9.87 -3.35 4.31
C LEU A 58 -9.67 -4.67 5.04
N ILE A 59 -10.42 -5.69 4.65
CA ILE A 59 -10.10 -7.06 5.04
C ILE A 59 -8.94 -7.53 4.18
N LEU A 60 -7.85 -7.92 4.82
CA LEU A 60 -6.68 -8.44 4.12
C LEU A 60 -7.02 -9.82 3.55
N PRO A 61 -6.76 -10.08 2.27
CA PRO A 61 -6.88 -11.43 1.75
C PRO A 61 -5.75 -12.31 2.32
N ASP A 62 -6.08 -13.53 2.74
CA ASP A 62 -5.07 -14.50 3.21
C ASP A 62 -4.33 -15.14 2.03
N LEU A 63 -3.60 -14.32 1.28
CA LEU A 63 -2.79 -14.77 0.15
C LEU A 63 -1.44 -15.31 0.63
N LEU A 64 -1.08 -16.50 0.17
CA LEU A 64 0.20 -17.13 0.50
C LEU A 64 0.42 -17.29 2.02
N ASP A 65 -0.61 -17.66 2.75
CA ASP A 65 -0.58 -17.82 4.21
C ASP A 65 -0.22 -16.51 4.95
N LEU A 66 -0.68 -15.36 4.44
CA LEU A 66 -0.37 -14.06 5.03
C LEU A 66 -0.69 -13.98 6.51
N TYR A 67 -1.82 -14.55 6.93
CA TYR A 67 -2.27 -14.50 8.32
C TYR A 67 -1.29 -15.23 9.25
N LYS A 68 -0.82 -16.39 8.85
CA LYS A 68 0.19 -17.14 9.59
C LYS A 68 1.47 -16.33 9.86
N TYR A 69 1.95 -15.62 8.83
CA TYR A 69 3.16 -14.79 8.98
C TYR A 69 2.89 -13.53 9.79
N LEU A 70 1.70 -12.94 9.64
CA LEU A 70 1.29 -11.76 10.37
C LEU A 70 1.17 -12.05 11.88
N GLU A 71 0.53 -13.15 12.23
CA GLU A 71 0.39 -13.62 13.61
C GLU A 71 1.74 -13.98 14.22
N ALA A 72 2.56 -14.74 13.52
CA ALA A 72 3.91 -15.06 13.96
C ALA A 72 4.75 -13.79 14.18
N TYR A 73 4.58 -12.78 13.33
CA TYR A 73 5.24 -11.50 13.51
C TYR A 73 4.75 -10.78 14.78
N ILE A 74 3.44 -10.67 14.95
CA ILE A 74 2.82 -9.97 16.09
C ILE A 74 3.17 -10.63 17.42
N ASP A 75 3.03 -11.95 17.48
CA ASP A 75 3.10 -12.68 18.74
C ASP A 75 4.52 -13.04 19.16
N LYS A 76 5.40 -13.27 18.19
CA LYS A 76 6.77 -13.75 18.48
C LYS A 76 7.84 -12.75 18.04
N HIS A 77 7.87 -12.42 16.76
CA HIS A 77 9.02 -11.71 16.18
C HIS A 77 9.08 -10.24 16.57
N ARG A 78 7.93 -9.58 16.70
CA ARG A 78 7.88 -8.17 17.06
C ARG A 78 8.50 -7.89 18.43
N GLY A 79 8.21 -8.75 19.43
CA GLY A 79 8.82 -8.67 20.76
C GLY A 79 10.33 -8.85 20.72
N VAL A 80 10.81 -9.82 19.95
CA VAL A 80 12.25 -10.06 19.77
C VAL A 80 12.96 -8.85 19.14
N LEU A 81 12.34 -8.22 18.15
CA LEU A 81 12.89 -7.02 17.50
C LEU A 81 12.98 -5.83 18.46
N LEU A 82 11.98 -5.67 19.33
CA LEU A 82 11.96 -4.61 20.35
C LEU A 82 13.00 -4.85 21.47
N GLY A 83 13.26 -6.10 21.81
CA GLY A 83 14.10 -6.42 22.97
C GLY A 83 13.59 -5.74 24.24
N ASN A 84 14.45 -4.97 24.90
CA ASN A 84 14.12 -4.21 26.11
C ASN A 84 13.60 -2.79 25.85
N ALA A 85 13.40 -2.41 24.57
CA ALA A 85 12.93 -1.07 24.26
C ALA A 85 11.43 -0.91 24.56
N LYS A 86 11.04 0.31 24.96
CA LYS A 86 9.63 0.67 25.13
C LYS A 86 8.89 0.46 23.81
N ASP A 87 7.75 -0.22 23.86
CA ASP A 87 6.89 -0.39 22.68
C ASP A 87 6.35 0.96 22.19
N PRO A 88 6.63 1.34 20.93
CA PRO A 88 6.14 2.58 20.34
C PRO A 88 4.65 2.52 19.95
N GLY A 89 4.01 1.35 20.06
CA GLY A 89 2.63 1.13 19.62
C GLY A 89 2.44 1.06 18.11
N THR A 90 3.52 1.08 17.31
CA THR A 90 3.43 0.89 15.85
C THR A 90 3.40 -0.59 15.50
N LEU A 91 2.73 -0.95 14.40
CA LEU A 91 2.68 -2.34 13.93
C LEU A 91 4.08 -2.83 13.59
N PHE A 92 4.76 -2.16 12.69
CA PHE A 92 6.11 -2.55 12.27
C PHE A 92 7.18 -1.81 13.08
N VAL A 93 8.14 -2.58 13.54
CA VAL A 93 9.31 -2.08 14.29
C VAL A 93 10.58 -2.61 13.66
N LYS A 94 11.64 -1.81 13.72
CA LYS A 94 12.98 -2.24 13.34
C LYS A 94 13.67 -2.86 14.55
N THR A 95 14.71 -3.65 14.31
CA THR A 95 15.57 -4.16 15.39
C THR A 95 16.17 -3.01 16.18
N VAL A 96 15.92 -2.98 17.48
CA VAL A 96 16.52 -2.01 18.37
C VAL A 96 17.90 -2.49 18.78
N LYS A 97 18.92 -1.72 18.38
CA LYS A 97 20.30 -1.96 18.83
C LYS A 97 20.51 -1.27 20.17
N THR A 98 21.47 -1.77 20.94
CA THR A 98 21.86 -1.20 22.25
C THR A 98 22.22 0.28 22.20
N THR A 99 22.63 0.80 21.05
CA THR A 99 23.02 2.19 20.81
C THR A 99 21.88 3.09 20.27
N SER A 100 20.70 2.54 19.98
CA SER A 100 19.58 3.30 19.44
C SER A 100 18.27 2.74 19.98
N PHE A 101 17.54 3.57 20.71
CA PHE A 101 16.23 3.23 21.30
C PHE A 101 15.04 3.55 20.38
N ASP A 102 15.31 3.97 19.14
CA ASP A 102 14.26 4.35 18.19
C ASP A 102 13.75 3.13 17.41
N ALA A 103 12.66 2.54 17.90
CA ALA A 103 12.05 1.33 17.34
C ALA A 103 11.17 1.59 16.07
N PRO A 104 10.46 2.71 15.91
CA PRO A 104 9.66 2.96 14.72
C PRO A 104 10.52 3.11 13.47
N TYR A 105 9.99 2.65 12.33
CA TYR A 105 10.60 2.97 11.05
C TYR A 105 10.43 4.46 10.72
N ASP A 106 11.51 5.11 10.32
CA ASP A 106 11.47 6.33 9.53
C ASP A 106 11.43 6.01 8.02
N SER A 107 11.20 7.01 7.18
CA SER A 107 11.10 6.80 5.74
C SER A 107 12.39 6.24 5.13
N THR A 108 13.55 6.69 5.60
CA THR A 108 14.85 6.24 5.07
C THR A 108 15.11 4.78 5.41
N LYS A 109 14.93 4.40 6.68
CA LYS A 109 15.12 3.02 7.14
C LYS A 109 14.12 2.05 6.52
N PHE A 110 12.88 2.51 6.29
CA PHE A 110 11.91 1.70 5.56
C PHE A 110 12.33 1.46 4.11
N TYR A 111 12.78 2.49 3.40
CA TYR A 111 13.28 2.32 2.03
C TYR A 111 14.51 1.41 1.97
N GLU A 112 15.42 1.51 2.92
CA GLU A 112 16.57 0.60 3.01
C GLU A 112 16.12 -0.85 3.22
N ALA A 113 15.21 -1.10 4.16
CA ALA A 113 14.65 -2.42 4.40
C ALA A 113 13.91 -2.96 3.18
N TRP A 114 13.08 -2.13 2.54
CA TRP A 114 12.39 -2.47 1.30
C TRP A 114 13.36 -2.86 0.18
N ARG A 115 14.39 -2.06 -0.05
CA ARG A 115 15.41 -2.37 -1.06
C ARG A 115 16.11 -3.69 -0.78
N THR A 116 16.44 -3.96 0.48
CA THR A 116 17.07 -5.22 0.89
C THR A 116 16.16 -6.41 0.61
N VAL A 117 14.87 -6.32 0.92
CA VAL A 117 13.89 -7.38 0.65
C VAL A 117 13.72 -7.60 -0.85
N ILE A 118 13.54 -6.53 -1.63
CA ILE A 118 13.42 -6.63 -3.09
C ILE A 118 14.69 -7.20 -3.73
N GLN A 119 15.86 -6.81 -3.26
CA GLN A 119 17.13 -7.35 -3.78
C GLN A 119 17.30 -8.84 -3.48
N ARG A 120 16.81 -9.32 -2.35
CA ARG A 120 16.98 -10.71 -1.92
C ARG A 120 15.90 -11.63 -2.46
N TYR A 121 14.65 -11.22 -2.45
CA TYR A 121 13.49 -12.08 -2.69
C TYR A 121 12.58 -11.62 -3.83
N GLY A 122 12.76 -10.40 -4.30
CA GLY A 122 11.84 -9.74 -5.21
C GLY A 122 12.32 -9.74 -6.66
N ILE A 123 11.99 -8.65 -7.32
CA ILE A 123 12.18 -8.44 -8.76
C ILE A 123 13.67 -8.37 -9.10
N TYR A 124 14.09 -9.15 -10.11
CA TYR A 124 15.46 -9.14 -10.59
C TYR A 124 15.79 -7.81 -11.30
N ASN A 125 16.88 -7.19 -10.86
CA ASN A 125 17.43 -6.00 -11.50
C ASN A 125 18.64 -6.37 -12.39
N PRO A 126 18.53 -6.26 -13.71
CA PRO A 126 19.62 -6.63 -14.62
C PRO A 126 20.87 -5.76 -14.46
N TYR A 127 20.74 -4.51 -13.97
CA TYR A 127 21.86 -3.62 -13.76
C TYR A 127 22.70 -3.97 -12.54
N THR A 128 22.07 -4.53 -11.50
CA THR A 128 22.77 -4.92 -10.27
C THR A 128 22.99 -6.41 -10.14
N GLY A 129 22.42 -7.21 -11.03
CA GLY A 129 22.45 -8.68 -10.98
C GLY A 129 21.73 -9.30 -9.78
N ARG A 130 20.88 -8.54 -9.09
CA ARG A 130 20.19 -8.97 -7.85
C ARG A 130 18.69 -9.10 -8.06
N GLY A 131 18.06 -9.95 -7.25
CA GLY A 131 16.63 -10.27 -7.26
C GLY A 131 16.34 -11.65 -7.84
N ALA A 132 15.22 -12.24 -7.42
CA ALA A 132 14.83 -13.60 -7.81
C ALA A 132 13.94 -13.63 -9.05
N ILE A 133 13.10 -12.60 -9.26
CA ILE A 133 12.12 -12.53 -10.34
C ILE A 133 12.70 -11.74 -11.51
N LYS A 134 12.94 -12.40 -12.64
CA LYS A 134 13.42 -11.78 -13.87
C LYS A 134 12.28 -11.13 -14.64
N GLY A 135 12.59 -10.12 -15.45
CA GLY A 135 11.69 -9.52 -16.43
C GLY A 135 10.92 -8.29 -15.95
N LEU A 136 11.01 -7.93 -14.67
CA LEU A 136 10.44 -6.69 -14.14
C LEU A 136 11.53 -5.81 -13.55
N LEU A 137 11.38 -4.50 -13.69
CA LEU A 137 12.29 -3.54 -13.04
C LEU A 137 11.96 -3.41 -11.56
N PRO A 138 12.95 -3.27 -10.68
CA PRO A 138 12.72 -3.06 -9.27
C PRO A 138 12.09 -1.68 -9.04
N HIS A 139 11.03 -1.66 -8.27
CA HIS A 139 10.27 -0.47 -7.95
C HIS A 139 10.34 -0.15 -6.46
N GLY A 140 10.24 1.14 -6.11
CA GLY A 140 10.06 1.56 -4.73
C GLY A 140 8.64 1.25 -4.21
N PRO A 141 8.41 1.34 -2.89
CA PRO A 141 7.09 1.06 -2.29
C PRO A 141 5.97 1.93 -2.87
N HIS A 142 6.30 3.13 -3.36
CA HIS A 142 5.31 4.04 -3.96
C HIS A 142 4.74 3.49 -5.28
N ASN A 143 5.55 2.79 -6.04
CA ASN A 143 5.13 2.23 -7.33
C ASN A 143 4.12 1.08 -7.19
N LEU A 144 4.03 0.43 -6.01
CA LEU A 144 2.95 -0.52 -5.74
C LEU A 144 1.57 0.14 -5.86
N ARG A 145 1.49 1.41 -5.47
CA ARG A 145 0.30 2.22 -5.61
C ARG A 145 -0.04 2.47 -7.08
N ASP A 146 0.98 2.75 -7.89
CA ASP A 146 0.83 2.97 -9.33
C ASP A 146 0.35 1.67 -10.01
N ILE A 147 0.93 0.53 -9.64
CA ILE A 147 0.55 -0.79 -10.14
C ILE A 147 -0.91 -1.09 -9.78
N LEU A 148 -1.30 -0.90 -8.51
CA LEU A 148 -2.65 -1.18 -8.03
C LEU A 148 -3.68 -0.30 -8.74
N ALA A 149 -3.45 1.01 -8.80
CA ALA A 149 -4.36 1.93 -9.49
C ALA A 149 -4.52 1.58 -10.97
N THR A 150 -3.40 1.33 -11.66
CA THR A 150 -3.41 0.98 -13.08
C THR A 150 -4.12 -0.36 -13.31
N HIS A 151 -3.88 -1.36 -12.44
CA HIS A 151 -4.54 -2.66 -12.55
C HIS A 151 -6.06 -2.54 -12.41
N ILE A 152 -6.54 -1.81 -11.40
CA ILE A 152 -7.98 -1.59 -11.19
C ILE A 152 -8.58 -0.82 -12.36
N LEU A 153 -7.92 0.22 -12.84
CA LEU A 153 -8.39 0.99 -14.00
C LEU A 153 -8.49 0.12 -15.27
N LYS A 154 -7.53 -0.77 -15.50
CA LYS A 154 -7.58 -1.71 -16.65
C LYS A 154 -8.70 -2.73 -16.53
N GLN A 155 -9.01 -3.18 -15.32
CA GLN A 155 -10.07 -4.16 -15.10
C GLN A 155 -11.48 -3.56 -15.13
N THR A 156 -11.64 -2.34 -14.60
CA THR A 156 -12.96 -1.76 -14.32
C THR A 156 -13.27 -0.50 -15.11
N GLY A 157 -12.26 0.20 -15.61
CA GLY A 157 -12.39 1.55 -16.17
C GLY A 157 -12.77 2.63 -15.15
N SER A 158 -12.92 2.28 -13.88
CA SER A 158 -13.46 3.15 -12.84
C SER A 158 -12.38 3.89 -12.07
N TYR A 159 -12.34 5.21 -12.24
CA TYR A 159 -11.49 6.09 -11.42
C TYR A 159 -11.91 6.08 -9.95
N GLU A 160 -13.20 5.93 -9.69
CA GLU A 160 -13.73 5.86 -8.33
C GLU A 160 -13.22 4.64 -7.58
N GLN A 161 -13.31 3.46 -8.19
CA GLN A 161 -12.79 2.23 -7.57
C GLN A 161 -11.27 2.29 -7.34
N ALA A 162 -10.53 2.80 -8.31
CA ALA A 162 -9.09 3.01 -8.15
C ALA A 162 -8.79 4.01 -7.03
N SER A 163 -9.61 5.07 -6.89
CA SER A 163 -9.50 6.09 -5.85
C SER A 163 -9.67 5.49 -4.44
N TYR A 164 -10.67 4.68 -4.24
CA TYR A 164 -10.86 3.97 -2.97
C TYR A 164 -9.69 3.05 -2.64
N ALA A 165 -9.22 2.29 -3.61
CA ALA A 165 -8.13 1.34 -3.39
C ALA A 165 -6.81 2.01 -3.00
N ILE A 166 -6.49 3.15 -3.61
CA ILE A 166 -5.24 3.86 -3.32
C ILE A 166 -5.42 5.05 -2.37
N GLN A 167 -6.62 5.32 -1.89
CA GLN A 167 -6.96 6.43 -1.00
C GLN A 167 -6.49 7.79 -1.55
N ASP A 168 -6.84 8.04 -2.82
CA ASP A 168 -6.69 9.35 -3.47
C ASP A 168 -8.01 9.75 -4.14
N THR A 169 -8.18 11.01 -4.53
CA THR A 169 -9.42 11.43 -5.19
C THR A 169 -9.47 10.99 -6.65
N PRO A 170 -10.66 10.83 -7.28
CA PRO A 170 -10.78 10.47 -8.68
C PRO A 170 -10.03 11.40 -9.62
N ASP A 171 -10.02 12.70 -9.36
CA ASP A 171 -9.27 13.69 -10.14
C ASP A 171 -7.77 13.42 -10.13
N VAL A 172 -7.22 13.11 -8.96
CA VAL A 172 -5.80 12.75 -8.81
C VAL A 172 -5.50 11.45 -9.55
N VAL A 173 -6.40 10.47 -9.47
CA VAL A 173 -6.26 9.21 -10.21
C VAL A 173 -6.29 9.46 -11.71
N GLN A 174 -7.22 10.28 -12.19
CA GLN A 174 -7.31 10.64 -13.60
C GLN A 174 -6.04 11.33 -14.10
N GLN A 175 -5.54 12.29 -13.35
CA GLN A 175 -4.35 13.07 -13.75
C GLN A 175 -3.06 12.23 -13.78
N HIS A 176 -2.90 11.32 -12.83
CA HIS A 176 -1.64 10.60 -12.68
C HIS A 176 -1.65 9.21 -13.32
N TYR A 177 -2.80 8.55 -13.40
CA TYR A 177 -2.91 7.16 -13.87
C TYR A 177 -3.74 7.02 -15.16
N GLY A 178 -4.60 7.98 -15.47
CA GLY A 178 -5.48 7.95 -16.65
C GLY A 178 -4.75 7.96 -17.98
N ARG A 179 -3.50 8.40 -18.02
CA ARG A 179 -2.66 8.45 -19.23
C ARG A 179 -2.36 7.08 -19.84
N PHE A 180 -2.51 6.01 -19.09
CA PHE A 180 -2.25 4.64 -19.55
C PHE A 180 -3.45 3.98 -20.21
N LEU A 181 -4.58 4.68 -20.34
CA LEU A 181 -5.87 4.07 -20.67
C LEU A 181 -6.47 4.33 -22.08
N PRO A 182 -5.97 5.20 -22.98
CA PRO A 182 -6.73 5.50 -24.19
C PRO A 182 -7.04 4.27 -25.04
N GLN A 183 -6.06 3.39 -25.25
CA GLN A 183 -6.25 2.14 -26.00
C GLN A 183 -7.01 1.09 -25.19
N ASP A 184 -6.72 0.97 -23.89
CA ASP A 184 -7.38 0.04 -22.97
C ASP A 184 -8.87 0.37 -22.79
N LYS A 185 -9.28 1.64 -22.86
CA LYS A 185 -10.69 2.07 -22.79
C LYS A 185 -11.52 1.56 -23.95
N ALA A 186 -11.00 1.63 -25.17
CA ALA A 186 -11.68 1.11 -26.34
C ALA A 186 -11.88 -0.41 -26.26
N ALA A 187 -10.84 -1.12 -25.85
CA ALA A 187 -10.88 -2.57 -25.66
C ALA A 187 -11.87 -2.97 -24.54
N LEU A 188 -11.90 -2.21 -23.45
CA LEU A 188 -12.84 -2.44 -22.35
C LEU A 188 -14.29 -2.20 -22.77
N ALA A 189 -14.56 -1.11 -23.52
CA ALA A 189 -15.89 -0.83 -24.06
C ALA A 189 -16.36 -1.94 -25.00
N ALA A 190 -15.50 -2.41 -25.90
CA ALA A 190 -15.81 -3.53 -26.79
C ALA A 190 -16.13 -4.80 -26.01
N LYS A 191 -15.36 -5.11 -24.95
CA LYS A 191 -15.61 -6.27 -24.09
C LYS A 191 -16.97 -6.19 -23.40
N ILE A 192 -17.33 -5.03 -22.86
CA ILE A 192 -18.63 -4.81 -22.20
C ILE A 192 -19.77 -4.96 -23.22
N LEU A 193 -19.65 -4.39 -24.42
CA LEU A 193 -20.64 -4.51 -25.48
C LEU A 193 -20.82 -5.97 -25.87
N ASN A 194 -19.75 -6.74 -26.03
CA ASN A 194 -19.85 -8.16 -26.35
C ASN A 194 -20.56 -8.94 -25.24
N GLN A 195 -20.27 -8.67 -23.97
CA GLN A 195 -20.96 -9.31 -22.84
C GLN A 195 -22.46 -9.02 -22.82
N VAL A 196 -22.85 -7.78 -23.10
CA VAL A 196 -24.27 -7.40 -23.20
C VAL A 196 -24.94 -8.11 -24.38
N TRP A 197 -24.25 -8.23 -25.50
CA TRP A 197 -24.76 -8.91 -26.68
C TRP A 197 -24.93 -10.41 -26.48
N GLU A 198 -23.98 -11.05 -25.81
CA GLU A 198 -24.05 -12.48 -25.49
C GLU A 198 -25.12 -12.81 -24.44
N ALA A 199 -25.54 -11.84 -23.64
CA ALA A 199 -26.55 -11.99 -22.60
C ALA A 199 -27.99 -11.69 -23.10
N ALA A 200 -28.14 -11.15 -24.32
CA ALA A 200 -29.42 -10.82 -24.95
C ALA A 200 -29.97 -11.94 -25.81
#